data_41f9d34ebd8218d07b8f8e2eca3d71a6
#
_entry.id   41f9d34ebd8218d07b8f8e2eca3d71a6
#
_cell.length_a   1.000
_cell.length_b   1.000
_cell.length_c   1.000
_cell.angle_alpha   90.00
_cell.angle_beta   90.00
_cell.angle_gamma   90.00
#
_symmetry.space_group_name_H-M   'P 1'
#
loop_
_entity.id
_entity.type
_entity.pdbx_description
1 polymer ?
#
loop_
_entity_poly.entity_id
_entity_poly.type
_entity_poly.pdbx_seq_one_letter_code
_entity_poly.pdbx_strand_id
1 'polypeptide(L)'
;MIGGLTTFAQNKIDGNWKGTRETPNGTFEINYSFKANGNDLTGTWKTQFGETKIEKGKIDGKKFSFTVSFNDRSTESTGELVSDDEIVIKNERGELKLTRVKSN
;
A
#
# COMPACT_ATOMS: atom_id res chain seq x y z
N MET A 1 34.51 1.19 -3.58
CA MET A 1 33.79 1.12 -3.64
C MET A 1 33.00 1.23 -3.68
N ILE A 2 32.57 1.15 -3.81
CA ILE A 2 31.76 1.13 -3.86
C ILE A 2 30.86 1.08 -3.81
N GLY A 3 30.59 1.06 -3.86
CA GLY A 3 29.70 0.79 -3.82
C GLY A 3 28.85 1.02 -3.76
N GLY A 4 28.39 0.97 -3.81
CA GLY A 4 27.37 1.02 -3.70
C GLY A 4 26.71 1.39 -4.05
N LEU A 5 26.49 1.43 -4.36
CA LEU A 5 25.68 1.69 -4.72
C LEU A 5 24.66 1.41 -4.73
N THR A 6 24.44 1.04 -4.91
CA THR A 6 23.49 0.54 -4.92
C THR A 6 22.57 0.77 -4.15
N THR A 7 22.68 1.17 -3.82
CA THR A 7 22.12 1.48 -3.04
C THR A 7 20.88 1.91 -2.93
N PHE A 8 20.32 1.67 -3.63
CA PHE A 8 19.10 1.90 -3.57
C PHE A 8 18.38 0.85 -3.42
N ALA A 9 18.60 0.39 -2.47
CA ALA A 9 17.80 -0.57 -2.05
C ALA A 9 16.43 -0.13 -2.21
N GLN A 10 15.74 -0.76 -3.00
CA GLN A 10 14.35 -0.54 -3.06
C GLN A 10 13.78 -0.92 -1.74
N ASN A 11 12.92 -0.09 -1.21
CA ASN A 11 12.15 -0.46 -0.06
C ASN A 11 11.25 -1.63 -0.48
N LYS A 12 11.11 -2.62 0.35
CA LYS A 12 10.31 -3.80 0.01
C LYS A 12 8.83 -3.48 -0.11
N ILE A 13 8.42 -2.31 0.34
CA ILE A 13 7.03 -1.87 0.17
C ILE A 13 6.77 -1.41 -1.27
N ASP A 14 7.82 -1.01 -2.00
CA ASP A 14 7.68 -0.57 -3.38
C ASP A 14 7.05 -1.66 -4.23
N GLY A 15 6.13 -1.26 -5.10
CA GLY A 15 5.55 -2.17 -6.07
C GLY A 15 4.04 -2.12 -6.07
N ASN A 16 3.47 -3.09 -6.74
CA ASN A 16 2.03 -3.20 -6.86
C ASN A 16 1.53 -4.32 -5.97
N TRP A 17 0.41 -4.04 -5.30
CA TRP A 17 -0.15 -4.97 -4.33
C TRP A 17 -1.64 -5.12 -4.58
N LYS A 18 -2.14 -6.32 -4.32
CA LYS A 18 -3.54 -6.62 -4.58
C LYS A 18 -4.16 -7.29 -3.37
N GLY A 19 -5.38 -6.87 -3.04
CA GLY A 19 -6.16 -7.52 -2.01
C GLY A 19 -7.58 -7.67 -2.46
N THR A 20 -8.34 -8.49 -1.76
CA THR A 20 -9.76 -8.64 -2.02
C THR A 20 -10.50 -8.42 -0.73
N ARG A 21 -11.67 -7.82 -0.85
CA ARG A 21 -12.53 -7.59 0.29
C ARG A 21 -13.89 -8.20 -0.03
N GLU A 22 -14.36 -9.07 0.83
CA GLU A 22 -15.66 -9.67 0.66
C GLU A 22 -16.71 -8.79 1.32
N THR A 23 -17.77 -8.54 0.60
CA THR A 23 -18.89 -7.74 1.11
C THR A 23 -20.18 -8.49 0.81
N PRO A 24 -21.29 -8.09 1.42
CA PRO A 24 -22.58 -8.69 1.07
C PRO A 24 -22.93 -8.57 -0.41
N ASN A 25 -22.34 -7.59 -1.09
CA ASN A 25 -22.60 -7.37 -2.51
C ASN A 25 -21.61 -8.06 -3.43
N GLY A 26 -20.70 -8.87 -2.87
CA GLY A 26 -19.72 -9.61 -3.65
C GLY A 26 -18.31 -9.29 -3.21
N THR A 27 -17.36 -9.75 -4.00
CA THR A 27 -15.94 -9.57 -3.71
C THR A 27 -15.41 -8.40 -4.54
N PHE A 28 -14.73 -7.47 -3.87
CA PHE A 28 -14.08 -6.36 -4.56
C PHE A 28 -12.58 -6.55 -4.54
N GLU A 29 -11.96 -6.24 -5.66
CA GLU A 29 -10.51 -6.27 -5.76
C GLU A 29 -9.98 -4.86 -5.55
N ILE A 30 -8.98 -4.73 -4.72
CA ILE A 30 -8.36 -3.46 -4.41
C ILE A 30 -6.89 -3.56 -4.78
N ASN A 31 -6.40 -2.61 -5.55
CA ASN A 31 -5.02 -2.57 -5.95
C ASN A 31 -4.35 -1.35 -5.36
N TYR A 32 -3.17 -1.54 -4.80
CA TYR A 32 -2.36 -0.45 -4.30
C TYR A 32 -1.06 -0.42 -5.08
N SER A 33 -0.59 0.76 -5.38
CA SER A 33 0.74 0.95 -5.94
C SER A 33 1.48 1.80 -4.93
N PHE A 34 2.57 1.30 -4.40
CA PHE A 34 3.34 2.02 -3.38
C PHE A 34 4.73 2.33 -3.88
N LYS A 35 5.21 3.49 -3.51
CA LYS A 35 6.58 3.88 -3.79
C LYS A 35 7.14 4.61 -2.58
N ALA A 36 8.24 4.10 -2.07
CA ALA A 36 8.92 4.69 -0.93
C ALA A 36 9.95 5.70 -1.41
N ASN A 37 10.06 6.80 -0.70
CA ASN A 37 11.05 7.82 -0.96
C ASN A 37 11.54 8.28 0.40
N GLY A 38 12.61 7.62 0.90
CA GLY A 38 13.03 7.86 2.26
C GLY A 38 11.97 7.38 3.24
N ASN A 39 11.50 8.28 4.08
CA ASN A 39 10.46 7.97 5.04
C ASN A 39 9.07 8.33 4.53
N ASP A 40 8.98 8.80 3.30
CA ASP A 40 7.70 9.16 2.72
C ASP A 40 7.18 8.05 1.84
N LEU A 41 5.88 7.90 1.81
CA LEU A 41 5.22 6.90 0.98
C LEU A 41 4.26 7.59 0.04
N THR A 42 4.38 7.27 -1.24
CA THR A 42 3.43 7.76 -2.24
C THR A 42 2.81 6.56 -2.93
N GLY A 43 1.75 6.79 -3.63
CA GLY A 43 1.13 5.72 -4.39
C GLY A 43 -0.32 6.00 -4.70
N THR A 44 -0.98 4.95 -5.15
CA THR A 44 -2.39 5.05 -5.52
C THR A 44 -3.17 3.88 -4.97
N TRP A 45 -4.45 4.10 -4.81
CA TRP A 45 -5.44 3.12 -4.39
C TRP A 45 -6.44 3.01 -5.51
N LYS A 46 -6.61 1.81 -6.04
CA LYS A 46 -7.45 1.63 -7.21
C LYS A 46 -8.47 0.53 -6.97
N THR A 47 -9.71 0.83 -7.30
CA THR A 47 -10.79 -0.14 -7.25
C THR A 47 -11.56 -0.07 -8.56
N GLN A 48 -12.60 -0.87 -8.69
CA GLN A 48 -13.45 -0.80 -9.86
C GLN A 48 -14.17 0.55 -9.98
N PHE A 49 -14.17 1.32 -8.89
CA PHE A 49 -14.83 2.63 -8.90
C PHE A 49 -13.90 3.77 -9.26
N GLY A 50 -12.63 3.51 -9.44
CA GLY A 50 -11.68 4.53 -9.83
C GLY A 50 -10.37 4.44 -9.10
N GLU A 51 -9.55 5.45 -9.26
CA GLU A 51 -8.21 5.49 -8.71
C GLU A 51 -8.03 6.77 -7.91
N THR A 52 -7.41 6.67 -6.74
CA THR A 52 -7.19 7.80 -5.88
C THR A 52 -5.76 7.74 -5.37
N LYS A 53 -5.12 8.89 -5.27
CA LYS A 53 -3.77 8.95 -4.70
C LYS A 53 -3.86 8.85 -3.19
N ILE A 54 -2.91 8.15 -2.59
CA ILE A 54 -2.80 8.15 -1.14
C ILE A 54 -2.11 9.44 -0.72
N GLU A 55 -2.39 9.88 0.50
CA GLU A 55 -1.87 11.13 1.03
C GLU A 55 -1.22 10.91 2.37
N LYS A 56 -0.33 11.80 2.75
CA LYS A 56 0.30 11.78 4.07
C LYS A 56 0.97 10.45 4.38
N GLY A 57 1.54 9.82 3.35
CA GLY A 57 2.18 8.53 3.54
C GLY A 57 3.50 8.65 4.27
N LYS A 58 3.68 7.80 5.28
CA LYS A 58 4.90 7.76 6.07
C LYS A 58 5.30 6.32 6.30
N ILE A 59 6.59 6.09 6.33
CA ILE A 59 7.15 4.76 6.54
C ILE A 59 8.06 4.78 7.76
N ASP A 60 7.94 3.74 8.59
CA ASP A 60 8.80 3.57 9.74
C ASP A 60 9.16 2.09 9.78
N GLY A 61 10.29 1.74 9.15
CA GLY A 61 10.72 0.35 9.06
C GLY A 61 9.77 -0.46 8.20
N LYS A 62 9.14 -1.45 8.76
CA LYS A 62 8.18 -2.29 8.05
C LYS A 62 6.76 -1.79 8.19
N LYS A 63 6.56 -0.75 8.97
CA LYS A 63 5.24 -0.19 9.19
C LYS A 63 5.08 1.10 8.40
N PHE A 64 3.87 1.38 8.01
CA PHE A 64 3.61 2.61 7.27
C PHE A 64 2.18 3.05 7.52
N SER A 65 1.90 4.28 7.19
CA SER A 65 0.56 4.83 7.33
C SER A 65 0.27 5.74 6.15
N PHE A 66 -0.98 5.92 5.85
CA PHE A 66 -1.39 6.82 4.80
C PHE A 66 -2.87 7.17 4.98
N THR A 67 -3.31 8.15 4.21
CA THR A 67 -4.70 8.59 4.22
C THR A 67 -5.23 8.50 2.80
N VAL A 68 -6.46 8.03 2.67
CA VAL A 68 -7.17 8.02 1.40
C VAL A 68 -8.40 8.89 1.57
N SER A 69 -8.57 9.85 0.68
CA SER A 69 -9.74 10.72 0.69
C SER A 69 -10.63 10.40 -0.51
N PHE A 70 -11.90 10.21 -0.24
CA PHE A 70 -12.85 9.84 -1.28
C PHE A 70 -14.22 10.36 -0.89
N ASN A 71 -14.86 11.12 -1.78
CA ASN A 71 -16.20 11.67 -1.54
C ASN A 71 -16.29 12.43 -0.22
N ASP A 72 -15.35 13.36 -0.01
CA ASP A 72 -15.30 14.20 1.18
C ASP A 72 -15.06 13.44 2.48
N ARG A 73 -14.64 12.19 2.36
CA ARG A 73 -14.27 11.40 3.53
C ARG A 73 -12.79 11.07 3.45
N SER A 74 -12.16 11.05 4.61
CA SER A 74 -10.77 10.66 4.71
C SER A 74 -10.68 9.45 5.62
N THR A 75 -9.93 8.44 5.20
CA THR A 75 -9.73 7.25 5.99
C THR A 75 -8.23 7.09 6.21
N GLU A 76 -7.84 7.00 7.47
CA GLU A 76 -6.46 6.74 7.80
C GLU A 76 -6.26 5.24 7.89
N SER A 77 -5.20 4.77 7.29
CA SER A 77 -4.87 3.35 7.29
C SER A 77 -3.44 3.17 7.75
N THR A 78 -3.18 2.06 8.40
CA THR A 78 -1.82 1.67 8.74
C THR A 78 -1.54 0.34 8.09
N GLY A 79 -0.31 0.13 7.71
CA GLY A 79 0.07 -1.11 7.08
C GLY A 79 1.34 -1.65 7.68
N GLU A 80 1.54 -2.92 7.47
CA GLU A 80 2.75 -3.58 7.93
C GLU A 80 3.17 -4.60 6.90
N LEU A 81 4.45 -4.57 6.54
CA LEU A 81 5.02 -5.56 5.64
C LEU A 81 5.34 -6.78 6.50
N VAL A 82 4.55 -7.83 6.37
CA VAL A 82 4.72 -9.03 7.19
C VAL A 82 5.64 -10.04 6.54
N SER A 83 5.82 -9.94 5.23
CA SER A 83 6.80 -10.75 4.51
C SER A 83 7.13 -10.02 3.20
N ASP A 84 8.04 -10.57 2.41
CA ASP A 84 8.44 -9.94 1.16
C ASP A 84 7.27 -9.79 0.18
N ASP A 85 6.26 -10.61 0.30
CA ASP A 85 5.14 -10.61 -0.64
C ASP A 85 3.80 -10.35 0.03
N GLU A 86 3.79 -9.93 1.28
CA GLU A 86 2.54 -9.78 2.00
C GLU A 86 2.51 -8.55 2.89
N ILE A 87 1.43 -7.81 2.78
CA ILE A 87 1.18 -6.63 3.61
C ILE A 87 -0.20 -6.78 4.25
N VAL A 88 -0.33 -6.31 5.48
CA VAL A 88 -1.61 -6.23 6.15
C VAL A 88 -1.93 -4.76 6.36
N ILE A 89 -3.09 -4.33 5.89
CA ILE A 89 -3.57 -2.96 6.06
C ILE A 89 -4.69 -2.98 7.10
N LYS A 90 -4.64 -2.06 8.03
CA LYS A 90 -5.68 -1.92 9.05
C LYS A 90 -6.24 -0.51 9.03
N ASN A 91 -7.53 -0.41 9.16
CA ASN A 91 -8.21 0.88 9.30
C ASN A 91 -9.53 0.65 10.04
N GLU A 92 -10.33 1.69 10.13
CA GLU A 92 -11.59 1.62 10.86
C GLU A 92 -12.57 0.59 10.29
N ARG A 93 -12.37 0.19 9.05
CA ARG A 93 -13.24 -0.79 8.41
C ARG A 93 -12.77 -2.23 8.62
N GLY A 94 -11.64 -2.41 9.25
CA GLY A 94 -11.11 -3.72 9.52
C GLY A 94 -9.73 -3.93 8.93
N GLU A 95 -9.46 -5.15 8.56
CA GLU A 95 -8.14 -5.56 8.13
C GLU A 95 -8.20 -6.08 6.70
N LEU A 96 -7.21 -5.73 5.91
CA LEU A 96 -7.11 -6.18 4.53
C LEU A 96 -5.72 -6.73 4.28
N LYS A 97 -5.65 -7.91 3.75
CA LYS A 97 -4.38 -8.53 3.43
C LYS A 97 -4.06 -8.32 1.95
N LEU A 98 -2.86 -7.84 1.68
CA LEU A 98 -2.41 -7.60 0.32
C LEU A 98 -1.32 -8.58 -0.05
N THR A 99 -1.29 -8.96 -1.31
CA THR A 99 -0.27 -9.83 -1.87
C THR A 99 0.42 -9.06 -2.99
N ARG A 100 1.73 -9.23 -3.09
CA ARG A 100 2.48 -8.55 -4.13
C ARG A 100 2.08 -9.06 -5.51
N VAL A 101 1.83 -8.14 -6.41
CA VAL A 101 1.57 -8.49 -7.80
C VAL A 101 2.92 -8.59 -8.50
N LYS A 102 3.22 -9.76 -9.01
CA LYS A 102 4.48 -9.96 -9.70
C LYS A 102 4.25 -9.71 -11.18
N SER A 103 5.11 -8.89 -11.76
CA SER A 103 5.06 -8.66 -13.18
C SER A 103 6.19 -9.45 -13.82
N ASN A 104 5.92 -10.00 -14.95
CA ASN A 104 6.93 -10.77 -15.68
C ASN A 104 7.67 -9.90 -16.66
#